data_df2cf88ea399787dbb2bcd5075a8c278
#
_entry.id   df2cf88ea399787dbb2bcd5075a8c278
#
_cell.length_a   1.000
_cell.length_b   1.000
_cell.length_c   1.000
_cell.angle_alpha   90.00
_cell.angle_beta   90.00
_cell.angle_gamma   90.00
#
_symmetry.space_group_name_H-M   'P 1'
#
loop_
_entity.id
_entity.type
_entity.pdbx_description
1 polymer ?
#
loop_
_entity_poly.entity_id
_entity_poly.type
_entity_poly.pdbx_seq_one_letter_code
_entity_poly.pdbx_strand_id
1 'polypeptide(L)'
;MNTRFSNVYDDHARSEAYATLEFPGTYYLAFRDLPAIIGEHVHGRKAVDFGCGAGRSTQFLRELGFEVVGVDISEPMLARARARDPQGDYRLVPDGELGSLAANAYDLALSAFTFDNIPTMEKKVTLLQGLKRLLTAGGQIVNLVSSPEIYVNEWASFSTRDFPENRAARCGDKVLIVMLDVEDRRPVEDILWTDEGYREVYERAGVRPIRTYRPLGNPGEPYSWVSEAGLAPWVIYVLGRAE
;
A
#
# COMPACT_ATOMS: atom_id res chain seq x y z
N MET A 1 -15.93 1.97 -23.10
CA MET A 1 -15.40 0.60 -23.13
C MET A 1 -15.11 0.22 -21.71
N ASN A 2 -15.76 -0.83 -21.21
CA ASN A 2 -15.61 -1.28 -19.83
C ASN A 2 -14.30 -2.09 -19.73
N THR A 3 -13.19 -1.43 -19.43
CA THR A 3 -11.93 -2.13 -19.14
C THR A 3 -12.10 -2.78 -17.78
N ARG A 4 -12.41 -4.07 -17.79
CA ARG A 4 -12.35 -4.91 -16.58
C ARG A 4 -10.96 -4.72 -15.96
N PHE A 5 -10.90 -4.21 -14.75
CA PHE A 5 -9.68 -4.19 -13.95
C PHE A 5 -9.19 -5.64 -13.83
N SER A 6 -8.01 -5.90 -14.37
CA SER A 6 -7.33 -7.19 -14.22
C SER A 6 -6.38 -7.04 -13.04
N ASN A 7 -6.70 -7.72 -11.94
CA ASN A 7 -5.78 -7.78 -10.82
C ASN A 7 -4.57 -8.65 -11.23
N VAL A 8 -3.40 -8.02 -11.33
CA VAL A 8 -2.15 -8.71 -11.72
C VAL A 8 -1.77 -9.85 -10.75
N TYR A 9 -2.30 -9.85 -9.54
CA TYR A 9 -2.09 -10.89 -8.52
C TYR A 9 -3.05 -12.09 -8.63
N ASP A 10 -3.96 -12.11 -9.62
CA ASP A 10 -4.73 -13.30 -9.97
C ASP A 10 -3.87 -14.32 -10.75
N ASP A 11 -2.70 -13.93 -11.29
CA ASP A 11 -1.67 -14.83 -11.82
C ASP A 11 -1.00 -15.60 -10.65
N HIS A 12 -1.14 -16.93 -10.65
CA HIS A 12 -0.66 -17.79 -9.57
C HIS A 12 0.85 -17.68 -9.34
N ALA A 13 1.66 -17.64 -10.41
CA ALA A 13 3.12 -17.57 -10.30
C ALA A 13 3.56 -16.21 -9.74
N ARG A 14 2.92 -15.12 -10.17
CA ARG A 14 3.20 -13.77 -9.67
C ARG A 14 2.80 -13.60 -8.20
N SER A 15 1.62 -14.10 -7.84
CA SER A 15 1.17 -14.05 -6.45
C SER A 15 2.04 -14.91 -5.53
N GLU A 16 2.63 -16.01 -6.04
CA GLU A 16 3.58 -16.83 -5.31
C GLU A 16 4.92 -16.12 -5.09
N ALA A 17 5.50 -15.56 -6.13
CA ALA A 17 6.73 -14.78 -6.04
C ALA A 17 6.58 -13.60 -5.07
N TYR A 18 5.48 -12.87 -5.14
CA TYR A 18 5.20 -11.75 -4.23
C TYR A 18 4.95 -12.21 -2.78
N ALA A 19 4.32 -13.35 -2.57
CA ALA A 19 4.04 -13.89 -1.24
C ALA A 19 5.30 -14.32 -0.48
N THR A 20 6.41 -14.62 -1.17
CA THR A 20 7.69 -15.02 -0.57
C THR A 20 8.62 -13.85 -0.24
N LEU A 21 8.30 -12.62 -0.66
CA LEU A 21 9.08 -11.43 -0.36
C LEU A 21 9.13 -11.16 1.15
N GLU A 22 10.32 -11.05 1.73
CA GLU A 22 10.57 -10.67 3.13
C GLU A 22 10.96 -9.19 3.27
N PHE A 23 10.41 -8.32 2.44
CA PHE A 23 10.69 -6.88 2.41
C PHE A 23 12.18 -6.50 2.48
N PRO A 24 13.07 -7.08 1.64
CA PRO A 24 14.46 -6.68 1.59
C PRO A 24 14.64 -5.34 0.87
N GLY A 25 15.83 -4.77 0.97
CA GLY A 25 16.24 -3.62 0.17
C GLY A 25 15.29 -2.43 0.28
N THR A 26 14.82 -1.94 -0.85
CA THR A 26 13.95 -0.75 -0.93
C THR A 26 12.65 -0.91 -0.11
N TYR A 27 12.08 -2.12 -0.02
CA TYR A 27 10.89 -2.39 0.79
C TYR A 27 11.11 -2.23 2.30
N TYR A 28 12.34 -2.43 2.79
CA TYR A 28 12.68 -2.18 4.19
C TYR A 28 12.30 -0.76 4.62
N LEU A 29 12.57 0.24 3.77
CA LEU A 29 12.24 1.63 4.05
C LEU A 29 10.73 1.88 4.19
N ALA A 30 9.91 1.08 3.51
CA ALA A 30 8.45 1.18 3.61
C ALA A 30 7.94 0.84 5.02
N PHE A 31 8.56 -0.13 5.69
CA PHE A 31 8.08 -0.66 6.97
C PHE A 31 8.92 -0.23 8.17
N ARG A 32 10.18 0.17 7.98
CA ARG A 32 11.11 0.56 9.05
C ARG A 32 10.53 1.58 10.02
N ASP A 33 9.90 2.61 9.50
CA ASP A 33 9.43 3.75 10.29
C ASP A 33 7.96 3.61 10.71
N LEU A 34 7.21 2.66 10.14
CA LEU A 34 5.77 2.48 10.43
C LEU A 34 5.47 2.27 11.92
N PRO A 35 6.25 1.50 12.71
CA PRO A 35 5.97 1.34 14.15
C PRO A 35 5.97 2.67 14.89
N ALA A 36 6.95 3.55 14.62
CA ALA A 36 7.04 4.86 15.24
C ALA A 36 5.92 5.78 14.76
N ILE A 37 5.64 5.79 13.44
CA ILE A 37 4.57 6.59 12.84
C ILE A 37 3.20 6.18 13.40
N ILE A 38 2.91 4.88 13.44
CA ILE A 38 1.64 4.37 13.99
C ILE A 38 1.56 4.72 15.49
N GLY A 39 2.63 4.52 16.26
CA GLY A 39 2.67 4.84 17.70
C GLY A 39 2.47 6.33 18.01
N GLU A 40 2.91 7.24 17.11
CA GLU A 40 2.71 8.69 17.26
C GLU A 40 1.26 9.12 17.00
N HIS A 41 0.60 8.49 16.02
CA HIS A 41 -0.65 9.01 15.47
C HIS A 41 -1.91 8.19 15.84
N VAL A 42 -1.76 6.92 16.19
CA VAL A 42 -2.90 6.02 16.39
C VAL A 42 -3.08 5.70 17.86
N HIS A 43 -4.28 6.00 18.39
CA HIS A 43 -4.68 5.67 19.74
C HIS A 43 -5.77 4.59 19.69
N GLY A 44 -5.49 3.43 20.27
CA GLY A 44 -6.35 2.26 20.23
C GLY A 44 -5.68 1.03 19.65
N ARG A 45 -6.42 -0.05 19.44
CA ARG A 45 -5.84 -1.36 19.10
C ARG A 45 -6.58 -2.11 18.01
N LYS A 46 -7.61 -1.54 17.41
CA LYS A 46 -8.38 -2.19 16.34
C LYS A 46 -7.98 -1.65 14.99
N ALA A 47 -7.55 -2.54 14.09
CA ALA A 47 -7.10 -2.15 12.78
C ALA A 47 -7.80 -2.92 11.66
N VAL A 48 -7.97 -2.28 10.52
CA VAL A 48 -8.24 -2.91 9.24
C VAL A 48 -7.03 -2.75 8.34
N ASP A 49 -6.58 -3.85 7.75
CA ASP A 49 -5.52 -3.89 6.75
C ASP A 49 -6.16 -4.03 5.37
N PHE A 50 -6.19 -2.93 4.62
CA PHE A 50 -6.88 -2.83 3.33
C PHE A 50 -5.95 -3.20 2.18
N GLY A 51 -6.32 -4.26 1.44
CA GLY A 51 -5.48 -4.86 0.42
C GLY A 51 -4.36 -5.68 1.05
N CYS A 52 -4.70 -6.50 2.04
CA CYS A 52 -3.75 -7.25 2.85
C CYS A 52 -2.95 -8.31 2.08
N GLY A 53 -3.37 -8.67 0.87
CA GLY A 53 -2.72 -9.67 0.04
C GLY A 53 -2.51 -10.99 0.78
N ALA A 54 -1.26 -11.48 0.80
CA ALA A 54 -0.85 -12.69 1.50
C ALA A 54 -0.65 -12.50 3.03
N GLY A 55 -1.15 -11.41 3.61
CA GLY A 55 -1.27 -11.21 5.06
C GLY A 55 -0.02 -10.67 5.77
N ARG A 56 1.00 -10.19 5.06
CA ARG A 56 2.24 -9.68 5.70
C ARG A 56 2.02 -8.41 6.51
N SER A 57 1.33 -7.43 5.95
CA SER A 57 0.96 -6.21 6.65
C SER A 57 0.02 -6.47 7.82
N THR A 58 -0.89 -7.44 7.68
CA THR A 58 -1.77 -7.91 8.75
C THR A 58 -0.95 -8.49 9.91
N GLN A 59 0.00 -9.38 9.63
CA GLN A 59 0.89 -9.95 10.64
C GLN A 59 1.74 -8.88 11.31
N PHE A 60 2.32 -7.97 10.53
CA PHE A 60 3.07 -6.82 11.04
C PHE A 60 2.24 -5.99 12.04
N LEU A 61 0.99 -5.67 11.73
CA LEU A 61 0.12 -4.95 12.66
C LEU A 61 -0.20 -5.76 13.93
N ARG A 62 -0.37 -7.08 13.80
CA ARG A 62 -0.57 -7.98 14.97
C ARG A 62 0.66 -8.00 15.87
N GLU A 63 1.87 -8.01 15.32
CA GLU A 63 3.13 -7.91 16.08
C GLU A 63 3.25 -6.57 16.82
N LEU A 64 2.66 -5.49 16.29
CA LEU A 64 2.51 -4.21 16.98
C LEU A 64 1.40 -4.21 18.04
N GLY A 65 0.68 -5.32 18.22
CA GLY A 65 -0.35 -5.51 19.25
C GLY A 65 -1.74 -5.03 18.85
N PHE A 66 -2.05 -4.94 17.55
CA PHE A 66 -3.40 -4.65 17.06
C PHE A 66 -4.26 -5.92 16.94
N GLU A 67 -5.56 -5.75 17.15
CA GLU A 67 -6.60 -6.67 16.69
C GLU A 67 -6.89 -6.31 15.22
N VAL A 68 -6.52 -7.17 14.28
CA VAL A 68 -6.51 -6.83 12.85
C VAL A 68 -7.50 -7.68 12.08
N VAL A 69 -8.25 -7.03 11.20
CA VAL A 69 -9.00 -7.67 10.10
C VAL A 69 -8.29 -7.34 8.80
N GLY A 70 -7.75 -8.34 8.12
CA GLY A 70 -7.19 -8.21 6.78
C GLY A 70 -8.29 -8.35 5.72
N VAL A 71 -8.36 -7.43 4.76
CA VAL A 71 -9.32 -7.50 3.66
C VAL A 71 -8.62 -7.40 2.32
N ASP A 72 -9.08 -8.19 1.36
CA ASP A 72 -8.56 -8.19 -0.02
C ASP A 72 -9.66 -8.55 -1.01
N ILE A 73 -9.46 -8.20 -2.29
CA ILE A 73 -10.35 -8.57 -3.40
C ILE A 73 -9.99 -9.93 -4.02
N SER A 74 -8.79 -10.47 -3.70
CA SER A 74 -8.22 -11.67 -4.29
C SER A 74 -8.35 -12.87 -3.34
N GLU A 75 -9.25 -13.80 -3.62
CA GLU A 75 -9.37 -15.04 -2.83
C GLU A 75 -8.08 -15.89 -2.87
N PRO A 76 -7.33 -16.01 -4.01
CA PRO A 76 -6.05 -16.69 -4.01
C PRO A 76 -5.02 -16.10 -3.03
N MET A 77 -4.98 -14.76 -2.88
CA MET A 77 -4.10 -14.10 -1.92
C MET A 77 -4.55 -14.37 -0.49
N LEU A 78 -5.85 -14.29 -0.21
CA LEU A 78 -6.41 -14.59 1.11
C LEU A 78 -6.22 -16.05 1.52
N ALA A 79 -6.29 -16.99 0.59
CA ALA A 79 -5.99 -18.40 0.85
C ALA A 79 -4.54 -18.56 1.36
N ARG A 80 -3.59 -17.83 0.78
CA ARG A 80 -2.18 -17.80 1.24
C ARG A 80 -2.03 -17.13 2.60
N ALA A 81 -2.73 -16.02 2.83
CA ALA A 81 -2.75 -15.35 4.12
C ALA A 81 -3.23 -16.30 5.23
N ARG A 82 -4.35 -17.01 5.01
CA ARG A 82 -4.88 -17.99 5.95
C ARG A 82 -3.97 -19.20 6.15
N ALA A 83 -3.25 -19.63 5.10
CA ALA A 83 -2.28 -20.71 5.22
C ALA A 83 -1.05 -20.30 6.06
N ARG A 84 -0.61 -19.05 5.93
CA ARG A 84 0.52 -18.48 6.69
C ARG A 84 0.14 -18.18 8.14
N ASP A 85 -1.05 -17.64 8.35
CA ASP A 85 -1.59 -17.26 9.65
C ASP A 85 -3.02 -17.80 9.85
N PRO A 86 -3.15 -19.07 10.28
CA PRO A 86 -4.46 -19.70 10.48
C PRO A 86 -5.31 -19.07 11.59
N GLN A 87 -4.72 -18.23 12.44
CA GLN A 87 -5.42 -17.51 13.51
C GLN A 87 -5.84 -16.10 13.10
N GLY A 88 -5.46 -15.64 11.92
CA GLY A 88 -5.80 -14.31 11.39
C GLY A 88 -7.24 -14.22 10.90
N ASP A 89 -7.84 -13.05 11.00
CA ASP A 89 -9.15 -12.73 10.41
C ASP A 89 -8.94 -12.14 9.00
N TYR A 90 -9.19 -12.94 7.97
CA TYR A 90 -9.00 -12.56 6.56
C TYR A 90 -10.33 -12.67 5.80
N ARG A 91 -10.78 -11.56 5.22
CA ARG A 91 -12.10 -11.47 4.57
C ARG A 91 -12.00 -10.99 3.13
N LEU A 92 -12.74 -11.68 2.25
CA LEU A 92 -12.93 -11.24 0.87
C LEU A 92 -13.89 -10.04 0.83
N VAL A 93 -13.47 -8.97 0.13
CA VAL A 93 -14.29 -7.77 -0.10
C VAL A 93 -14.38 -7.53 -1.61
N PRO A 94 -15.37 -8.10 -2.30
CA PRO A 94 -15.52 -7.94 -3.73
C PRO A 94 -15.51 -6.46 -4.12
N ASP A 95 -14.76 -6.10 -5.16
CA ASP A 95 -14.60 -4.72 -5.64
C ASP A 95 -14.16 -3.68 -4.58
N GLY A 96 -13.64 -4.14 -3.43
CA GLY A 96 -13.29 -3.28 -2.29
C GLY A 96 -14.50 -2.76 -1.51
N GLU A 97 -15.65 -3.43 -1.61
CA GLU A 97 -16.85 -3.09 -0.86
C GLU A 97 -16.69 -3.41 0.63
N LEU A 98 -16.48 -2.38 1.44
CA LEU A 98 -16.25 -2.49 2.87
C LEU A 98 -17.55 -2.54 3.70
N GLY A 99 -18.72 -2.72 3.05
CA GLY A 99 -20.03 -2.69 3.69
C GLY A 99 -20.26 -3.75 4.77
N SER A 100 -19.56 -4.88 4.68
CA SER A 100 -19.62 -5.97 5.66
C SER A 100 -18.86 -5.69 6.96
N LEU A 101 -18.01 -4.66 6.99
CA LEU A 101 -17.25 -4.26 8.17
C LEU A 101 -18.02 -3.23 8.99
N ALA A 102 -17.89 -3.32 10.32
CA ALA A 102 -18.55 -2.42 11.26
C ALA A 102 -18.07 -0.97 11.07
N ALA A 103 -19.00 -0.03 10.98
CA ALA A 103 -18.69 1.39 10.97
C ALA A 103 -18.22 1.86 12.35
N ASN A 104 -17.37 2.90 12.39
CA ASN A 104 -16.85 3.52 13.61
C ASN A 104 -16.25 2.52 14.61
N ALA A 105 -15.55 1.51 14.12
CA ALA A 105 -15.06 0.39 14.93
C ALA A 105 -13.54 0.26 14.95
N TYR A 106 -12.82 0.95 14.06
CA TYR A 106 -11.38 0.79 13.90
C TYR A 106 -10.62 2.07 14.22
N ASP A 107 -9.49 1.92 14.88
CA ASP A 107 -8.60 3.02 15.24
C ASP A 107 -7.57 3.31 14.15
N LEU A 108 -7.27 2.28 13.33
CA LEU A 108 -6.34 2.34 12.21
C LEU A 108 -6.93 1.65 10.98
N ALA A 109 -6.80 2.30 9.83
CA ALA A 109 -6.85 1.63 8.54
C ALA A 109 -5.48 1.73 7.89
N LEU A 110 -4.76 0.60 7.74
CA LEU A 110 -3.52 0.55 6.97
C LEU A 110 -3.84 0.17 5.52
N SER A 111 -3.22 0.86 4.58
CA SER A 111 -3.16 0.46 3.18
C SER A 111 -1.70 0.53 2.74
N ALA A 112 -1.12 -0.62 2.39
CA ALA A 112 0.26 -0.71 1.94
C ALA A 112 0.30 -1.12 0.46
N PHE A 113 0.71 -0.20 -0.41
CA PHE A 113 0.83 -0.35 -1.87
C PHE A 113 -0.48 -0.64 -2.63
N THR A 114 -1.61 -0.78 -1.94
CA THR A 114 -2.89 -1.12 -2.58
C THR A 114 -3.38 -0.01 -3.50
N PHE A 115 -3.19 1.25 -3.09
CA PHE A 115 -3.65 2.40 -3.89
C PHE A 115 -2.83 2.60 -5.17
N ASP A 116 -1.63 2.04 -5.31
CA ASP A 116 -0.84 2.11 -6.54
C ASP A 116 -1.50 1.35 -7.71
N ASN A 117 -2.31 0.34 -7.38
CA ASN A 117 -3.01 -0.49 -8.36
C ASN A 117 -4.45 -0.04 -8.64
N ILE A 118 -4.98 0.99 -7.98
CA ILE A 118 -6.34 1.47 -8.19
C ILE A 118 -6.35 2.49 -9.34
N PRO A 119 -7.06 2.20 -10.46
CA PRO A 119 -6.80 2.91 -11.71
C PRO A 119 -7.41 4.30 -11.82
N THR A 120 -8.46 4.62 -11.04
CA THR A 120 -9.18 5.89 -11.21
C THR A 120 -9.33 6.68 -9.92
N MET A 121 -9.40 8.00 -10.07
CA MET A 121 -9.64 8.91 -8.96
C MET A 121 -10.97 8.59 -8.25
N GLU A 122 -12.03 8.36 -9.01
CA GLU A 122 -13.35 8.05 -8.46
C GLU A 122 -13.35 6.80 -7.60
N LYS A 123 -12.64 5.75 -8.05
CA LYS A 123 -12.49 4.51 -7.28
C LYS A 123 -11.69 4.75 -6.00
N LYS A 124 -10.55 5.49 -6.08
CA LYS A 124 -9.75 5.85 -4.90
C LYS A 124 -10.59 6.65 -3.89
N VAL A 125 -11.36 7.64 -4.35
CA VAL A 125 -12.26 8.45 -3.51
C VAL A 125 -13.29 7.57 -2.80
N THR A 126 -13.98 6.70 -3.55
CA THR A 126 -14.99 5.78 -2.99
C THR A 126 -14.40 4.87 -1.92
N LEU A 127 -13.21 4.30 -2.17
CA LEU A 127 -12.55 3.40 -1.22
C LEU A 127 -12.11 4.14 0.04
N LEU A 128 -11.55 5.34 -0.08
CA LEU A 128 -11.19 6.16 1.09
C LEU A 128 -12.41 6.61 1.89
N GLN A 129 -13.54 6.91 1.24
CA GLN A 129 -14.81 7.17 1.94
C GLN A 129 -15.27 5.93 2.72
N GLY A 130 -15.11 4.74 2.11
CA GLY A 130 -15.36 3.46 2.77
C GLY A 130 -14.48 3.26 3.99
N LEU A 131 -13.16 3.47 3.87
CA LEU A 131 -12.21 3.39 4.99
C LEU A 131 -12.54 4.41 6.07
N LYS A 132 -12.80 5.67 5.70
CA LYS A 132 -13.23 6.71 6.65
C LYS A 132 -14.46 6.29 7.47
N ARG A 133 -15.46 5.65 6.83
CA ARG A 133 -16.66 5.16 7.54
C ARG A 133 -16.33 4.14 8.62
N LEU A 134 -15.29 3.33 8.43
CA LEU A 134 -14.89 2.30 9.39
C LEU A 134 -14.22 2.89 10.64
N LEU A 135 -13.58 4.06 10.53
CA LEU A 135 -12.80 4.64 11.61
C LEU A 135 -13.65 5.18 12.75
N THR A 136 -13.16 5.01 13.96
CA THR A 136 -13.61 5.76 15.15
C THR A 136 -13.42 7.27 14.95
N ALA A 137 -13.94 8.10 15.84
CA ALA A 137 -13.82 9.56 15.73
C ALA A 137 -12.34 10.03 15.69
N GLY A 138 -11.45 9.37 16.44
CA GLY A 138 -10.01 9.64 16.46
C GLY A 138 -9.17 8.72 15.57
N GLY A 139 -9.82 7.82 14.83
CA GLY A 139 -9.12 6.84 14.00
C GLY A 139 -8.41 7.48 12.78
N GLN A 140 -7.33 6.84 12.34
CA GLN A 140 -6.46 7.33 11.28
C GLN A 140 -6.38 6.33 10.12
N ILE A 141 -6.13 6.84 8.91
CA ILE A 141 -5.69 6.03 7.78
C ILE A 141 -4.18 6.25 7.61
N VAL A 142 -3.42 5.17 7.54
CA VAL A 142 -2.03 5.19 7.11
C VAL A 142 -1.98 4.62 5.69
N ASN A 143 -1.72 5.49 4.71
CA ASN A 143 -1.66 5.13 3.30
C ASN A 143 -0.20 5.19 2.83
N LEU A 144 0.41 4.02 2.64
CA LEU A 144 1.75 3.84 2.12
C LEU A 144 1.67 3.55 0.63
N VAL A 145 2.30 4.39 -0.17
CA VAL A 145 2.26 4.33 -1.64
C VAL A 145 3.63 4.59 -2.25
N SER A 146 3.77 4.25 -3.50
CA SER A 146 4.93 4.58 -4.33
C SER A 146 5.04 6.09 -4.52
N SER A 147 6.26 6.63 -4.43
CA SER A 147 6.53 8.00 -4.87
C SER A 147 6.64 8.02 -6.40
N PRO A 148 6.39 9.16 -7.07
CA PRO A 148 6.64 9.27 -8.51
C PRO A 148 8.08 8.95 -8.92
N GLU A 149 9.04 9.23 -8.03
CA GLU A 149 10.46 8.97 -8.22
C GLU A 149 10.79 7.50 -8.43
N ILE A 150 9.96 6.57 -7.88
CA ILE A 150 10.24 5.14 -8.00
C ILE A 150 10.21 4.67 -9.45
N TYR A 151 9.42 5.31 -10.30
CA TYR A 151 9.21 4.90 -11.69
C TYR A 151 10.22 5.50 -12.67
N VAL A 152 11.13 6.36 -12.22
CA VAL A 152 12.09 7.09 -13.10
C VAL A 152 13.54 6.99 -12.63
N ASN A 153 13.81 6.27 -11.55
CA ASN A 153 15.14 6.03 -10.99
C ASN A 153 15.38 4.53 -10.79
N GLU A 154 16.65 4.15 -10.56
CA GLU A 154 17.05 2.79 -10.20
C GLU A 154 17.15 2.67 -8.68
N TRP A 155 16.78 1.50 -8.16
CA TRP A 155 16.69 1.21 -6.74
C TRP A 155 17.33 -0.14 -6.39
N ALA A 156 17.61 -0.39 -5.13
CA ALA A 156 18.15 -1.68 -4.70
C ALA A 156 17.22 -2.84 -5.07
N SER A 157 15.89 -2.63 -4.97
CA SER A 157 14.88 -3.67 -5.23
C SER A 157 14.14 -3.51 -6.57
N PHE A 158 14.37 -2.43 -7.32
CA PHE A 158 13.62 -2.14 -8.53
C PHE A 158 14.48 -1.57 -9.65
N SER A 159 14.10 -1.87 -10.90
CA SER A 159 14.68 -1.26 -12.09
C SER A 159 13.62 -0.67 -13.01
N THR A 160 13.89 0.53 -13.49
CA THR A 160 13.08 1.25 -14.48
C THR A 160 13.82 1.47 -15.79
N ARG A 161 15.03 0.91 -15.92
CA ARG A 161 15.96 1.13 -17.04
C ARG A 161 15.34 0.87 -18.40
N ASP A 162 14.47 -0.13 -18.50
CA ASP A 162 13.85 -0.55 -19.74
C ASP A 162 12.58 0.23 -20.09
N PHE A 163 12.18 1.22 -19.22
CA PHE A 163 10.94 1.99 -19.36
C PHE A 163 11.21 3.51 -19.33
N PRO A 164 12.01 4.07 -20.25
CA PRO A 164 12.31 5.50 -20.30
C PRO A 164 11.06 6.36 -20.50
N GLU A 165 9.99 5.79 -21.08
CA GLU A 165 8.68 6.42 -21.27
C GLU A 165 7.98 6.82 -19.96
N ASN A 166 8.28 6.16 -18.84
CA ASN A 166 7.76 6.53 -17.53
C ASN A 166 8.02 8.02 -17.20
N ARG A 167 9.12 8.60 -17.73
CA ARG A 167 9.47 10.01 -17.52
C ARG A 167 8.45 11.00 -18.10
N ALA A 168 7.69 10.56 -19.10
CA ALA A 168 6.65 11.37 -19.75
C ALA A 168 5.25 11.10 -19.16
N ALA A 169 5.13 10.13 -18.26
CA ALA A 169 3.86 9.75 -17.66
C ALA A 169 3.30 10.87 -16.77
N ARG A 170 1.99 11.00 -16.78
CA ARG A 170 1.21 11.95 -15.99
C ARG A 170 0.39 11.22 -14.94
N CYS A 171 -0.13 11.95 -13.98
CA CYS A 171 -1.02 11.42 -12.96
C CYS A 171 -2.20 10.65 -13.61
N GLY A 172 -2.35 9.37 -13.25
CA GLY A 172 -3.33 8.44 -13.81
C GLY A 172 -2.83 7.59 -14.97
N ASP A 173 -1.63 7.83 -15.50
CA ASP A 173 -1.03 7.01 -16.55
C ASP A 173 -0.43 5.72 -15.98
N LYS A 174 -0.39 4.69 -16.82
CA LYS A 174 0.30 3.44 -16.52
C LYS A 174 1.81 3.61 -16.59
N VAL A 175 2.50 3.03 -15.64
CA VAL A 175 3.96 2.97 -15.56
C VAL A 175 4.41 1.54 -15.30
N LEU A 176 5.64 1.23 -15.68
CA LEU A 176 6.20 -0.11 -15.57
C LEU A 176 7.46 -0.11 -14.72
N ILE A 177 7.63 -1.16 -13.92
CA ILE A 177 8.81 -1.36 -13.10
C ILE A 177 9.12 -2.85 -13.00
N VAL A 178 10.40 -3.23 -12.90
CA VAL A 178 10.82 -4.61 -12.66
C VAL A 178 11.26 -4.77 -11.21
N MET A 179 10.72 -5.78 -10.52
CA MET A 179 11.19 -6.18 -9.19
C MET A 179 12.46 -7.01 -9.30
N LEU A 180 13.49 -6.64 -8.53
CA LEU A 180 14.81 -7.29 -8.56
C LEU A 180 14.97 -8.40 -7.50
N ASP A 181 14.11 -8.44 -6.49
CA ASP A 181 14.19 -9.37 -5.36
C ASP A 181 13.39 -10.67 -5.58
N VAL A 182 12.78 -10.84 -6.76
CA VAL A 182 12.00 -12.04 -7.12
C VAL A 182 12.54 -12.67 -8.40
N GLU A 183 12.30 -13.97 -8.59
CA GLU A 183 12.69 -14.67 -9.82
C GLU A 183 11.89 -14.20 -11.04
N ASP A 184 10.61 -13.87 -10.84
CA ASP A 184 9.73 -13.34 -11.89
C ASP A 184 10.10 -11.90 -12.23
N ARG A 185 10.86 -11.73 -13.30
CA ARG A 185 11.32 -10.42 -13.81
C ARG A 185 10.34 -9.76 -14.79
N ARG A 186 9.13 -10.30 -14.93
CA ARG A 186 8.11 -9.64 -15.76
C ARG A 186 7.79 -8.27 -15.17
N PRO A 187 7.61 -7.23 -16.00
CA PRO A 187 7.25 -5.90 -15.52
C PRO A 187 5.96 -5.92 -14.69
N VAL A 188 5.95 -5.15 -13.62
CA VAL A 188 4.75 -4.81 -12.85
C VAL A 188 4.17 -3.54 -13.45
N GLU A 189 2.87 -3.51 -13.68
CA GLU A 189 2.13 -2.33 -14.11
C GLU A 189 1.51 -1.67 -12.89
N ASP A 190 1.87 -0.42 -12.65
CA ASP A 190 1.27 0.45 -11.64
C ASP A 190 0.61 1.66 -12.31
N ILE A 191 -0.13 2.43 -11.53
CA ILE A 191 -0.71 3.69 -11.97
C ILE A 191 0.01 4.83 -11.26
N LEU A 192 0.67 5.69 -12.02
CA LEU A 192 1.36 6.86 -11.47
C LEU A 192 0.36 7.81 -10.80
N TRP A 193 0.60 8.14 -9.53
CA TRP A 193 -0.12 9.18 -8.82
C TRP A 193 0.85 10.16 -8.19
N THR A 194 0.63 11.46 -8.46
CA THR A 194 1.42 12.53 -7.86
C THR A 194 0.86 12.93 -6.49
N ASP A 195 1.65 13.69 -5.72
CA ASP A 195 1.18 14.25 -4.44
C ASP A 195 -0.07 15.12 -4.62
N GLU A 196 -0.11 15.91 -5.70
CA GLU A 196 -1.27 16.75 -6.03
C GLU A 196 -2.50 15.88 -6.32
N GLY A 197 -2.33 14.79 -7.09
CA GLY A 197 -3.38 13.84 -7.39
C GLY A 197 -3.91 13.17 -6.11
N TYR A 198 -3.03 12.76 -5.20
CA TYR A 198 -3.45 12.21 -3.92
C TYR A 198 -4.14 13.24 -3.02
N ARG A 199 -3.68 14.51 -2.99
CA ARG A 199 -4.36 15.59 -2.24
C ARG A 199 -5.78 15.79 -2.73
N GLU A 200 -6.01 15.82 -4.04
CA GLU A 200 -7.35 15.92 -4.61
C GLU A 200 -8.22 14.72 -4.21
N VAL A 201 -7.67 13.50 -4.30
CA VAL A 201 -8.38 12.28 -3.85
C VAL A 201 -8.78 12.39 -2.38
N TYR A 202 -7.87 12.84 -1.50
CA TYR A 202 -8.13 12.97 -0.07
C TYR A 202 -9.20 14.01 0.23
N GLU A 203 -9.11 15.18 -0.40
CA GLU A 203 -10.10 16.26 -0.26
C GLU A 203 -11.50 15.76 -0.67
N ARG A 204 -11.62 15.16 -1.84
CA ARG A 204 -12.89 14.60 -2.36
C ARG A 204 -13.44 13.46 -1.49
N ALA A 205 -12.57 12.70 -0.83
CA ALA A 205 -12.98 11.65 0.11
C ALA A 205 -13.39 12.21 1.48
N GLY A 206 -13.12 13.48 1.77
CA GLY A 206 -13.36 14.11 3.06
C GLY A 206 -12.41 13.62 4.14
N VAL A 207 -11.17 13.34 3.77
CA VAL A 207 -10.02 13.11 4.65
C VAL A 207 -8.95 14.14 4.35
N ARG A 208 -8.07 14.39 5.32
CA ARG A 208 -6.95 15.34 5.15
C ARG A 208 -5.64 14.76 5.64
N PRO A 209 -4.51 15.03 5.00
CA PRO A 209 -3.20 14.68 5.53
C PRO A 209 -2.95 15.41 6.87
N ILE A 210 -2.63 14.63 7.89
CA ILE A 210 -2.12 15.13 9.17
C ILE A 210 -0.61 15.26 9.09
N ARG A 211 0.04 14.22 8.53
CA ARG A 211 1.48 14.16 8.34
C ARG A 211 1.81 13.37 7.07
N THR A 212 2.94 13.69 6.47
CA THR A 212 3.51 12.97 5.33
C THR A 212 4.96 12.64 5.63
N TYR A 213 5.35 11.37 5.43
CA TYR A 213 6.71 10.89 5.64
C TYR A 213 7.28 10.38 4.32
N ARG A 214 8.60 10.58 4.14
CA ARG A 214 9.37 10.16 2.97
C ARG A 214 10.66 9.51 3.45
N PRO A 215 10.64 8.21 3.77
CA PRO A 215 11.80 7.51 4.33
C PRO A 215 12.94 7.46 3.33
N LEU A 216 14.14 7.81 3.79
CA LEU A 216 15.40 7.69 3.05
C LEU A 216 16.26 6.58 3.65
N GLY A 217 17.08 5.95 2.81
CA GLY A 217 18.09 5.01 3.24
C GLY A 217 19.25 5.68 3.99
N ASN A 218 19.79 5.00 4.98
CA ASN A 218 20.96 5.44 5.73
C ASN A 218 22.18 4.57 5.42
N PRO A 219 23.39 5.13 5.35
CA PRO A 219 24.61 4.36 5.06
C PRO A 219 24.94 3.26 6.07
N GLY A 220 24.39 3.34 7.29
CA GLY A 220 24.59 2.34 8.35
C GLY A 220 23.65 1.14 8.27
N GLU A 221 22.71 1.12 7.35
CA GLU A 221 21.76 0.02 7.15
C GLU A 221 22.42 -1.11 6.32
N PRO A 222 21.98 -2.36 6.47
CA PRO A 222 22.64 -3.52 5.85
C PRO A 222 22.29 -3.70 4.36
N TYR A 223 22.06 -2.60 3.63
CA TYR A 223 21.65 -2.60 2.24
C TYR A 223 22.58 -1.74 1.37
N SER A 224 22.81 -2.20 0.15
CA SER A 224 23.53 -1.43 -0.87
C SER A 224 22.54 -0.48 -1.58
N TRP A 225 22.33 0.68 -0.98
CA TRP A 225 21.44 1.69 -1.54
C TRP A 225 21.92 2.19 -2.90
N VAL A 226 20.99 2.45 -3.83
CA VAL A 226 21.22 3.01 -5.16
C VAL A 226 20.79 4.47 -5.17
N SER A 227 19.49 4.74 -5.18
CA SER A 227 18.95 6.10 -5.11
C SER A 227 18.37 6.45 -3.73
N GLU A 228 18.13 5.45 -2.89
CA GLU A 228 17.37 5.55 -1.64
C GLU A 228 17.98 6.51 -0.61
N ALA A 229 19.29 6.74 -0.66
CA ALA A 229 19.95 7.68 0.25
C ALA A 229 19.64 9.16 -0.06
N GLY A 230 19.20 9.46 -1.29
CA GLY A 230 18.90 10.82 -1.74
C GLY A 230 17.46 11.06 -2.17
N LEU A 231 16.76 9.99 -2.54
CA LEU A 231 15.38 10.02 -3.02
C LEU A 231 14.53 9.03 -2.22
N ALA A 232 13.31 9.43 -1.89
CA ALA A 232 12.39 8.56 -1.19
C ALA A 232 11.56 7.71 -2.19
N PRO A 233 11.69 6.38 -2.16
CA PRO A 233 10.89 5.52 -3.04
C PRO A 233 9.42 5.47 -2.64
N TRP A 234 9.12 5.76 -1.39
CA TRP A 234 7.79 5.64 -0.79
C TRP A 234 7.32 6.95 -0.18
N VAL A 235 6.00 7.10 -0.12
CA VAL A 235 5.33 8.15 0.63
C VAL A 235 4.35 7.51 1.60
N ILE A 236 4.39 7.92 2.86
CA ILE A 236 3.49 7.47 3.91
C ILE A 236 2.64 8.68 4.32
N TYR A 237 1.36 8.63 3.99
CA TYR A 237 0.40 9.65 4.41
C TYR A 237 -0.35 9.16 5.66
N VAL A 238 -0.33 9.95 6.72
CA VAL A 238 -1.23 9.78 7.85
C VAL A 238 -2.41 10.72 7.63
N LEU A 239 -3.61 10.15 7.51
CA LEU A 239 -4.82 10.87 7.17
C LEU A 239 -5.81 10.81 8.32
N GLY A 240 -6.43 11.94 8.61
CA GLY A 240 -7.56 12.05 9.52
C GLY A 240 -8.83 12.49 8.80
N ARG A 241 -9.95 12.48 9.50
CA ARG A 241 -11.20 13.06 8.99
C ARG A 241 -10.98 14.55 8.70
N ALA A 242 -11.48 15.04 7.57
CA ALA A 242 -11.68 16.47 7.40
C ALA A 242 -12.87 16.92 8.27
N GLU A 243 -12.75 18.08 8.88
CA GLU A 243 -13.81 18.72 9.67
C GLU A 243 -14.98 19.15 8.79
#